data_8636b8a209e8bd04765bc70b0cc21d32
#
_entry.id   8636b8a209e8bd04765bc70b0cc21d32
#
_cell.length_a   1.000
_cell.length_b   1.000
_cell.length_c   1.000
_cell.angle_alpha   90.00
_cell.angle_beta   90.00
_cell.angle_gamma   90.00
#
_symmetry.space_group_name_H-M   'P 1'
#
loop_
_entity.id
_entity.type
_entity.pdbx_description
1 polymer ?
#
loop_
_entity_poly.entity_id
_entity_poly.type
_entity_poly.pdbx_seq_one_letter_code
_entity_poly.pdbx_strand_id
1 'polypeptide(L)'
;GEPSIVPAIVSSPSEPNWLRGLGGPLRGFVEYVTATAPSPQPLLALGAGLTAFGAIAGRRYAGPTDLRTNLYCIGIADSGGGKDYPLKSAASLIVEAGMHHVLGGAKIASGPALITSLKKQPNILYTIDEIGFLLSAAANRLRSPKYILEIMDNMTEFYSMSDSKYLGTDYADQEERPREVIEQPCLCMFGVTTPNVFWSSLSSGNVGDGSLARMIILESENNYPD
;
A
#
# COMPACT_ATOMS: atom_id res chain seq x y z
N GLY A 1 -61.02 5.45 2.17
CA GLY A 1 -59.82 5.08 2.92
C GLY A 1 -58.64 5.11 1.97
N GLU A 2 -57.74 6.12 2.12
CA GLU A 2 -56.47 6.15 1.38
C GLU A 2 -55.52 5.05 1.92
N PRO A 3 -54.78 4.38 1.06
CA PRO A 3 -53.80 3.42 1.53
C PRO A 3 -52.59 4.16 2.19
N SER A 4 -52.40 3.89 3.46
CA SER A 4 -51.24 4.35 4.23
C SER A 4 -49.99 3.72 3.62
N ILE A 5 -49.15 4.51 2.95
CA ILE A 5 -47.80 4.10 2.49
C ILE A 5 -46.93 4.04 3.73
N VAL A 6 -46.70 2.84 4.27
CA VAL A 6 -45.68 2.59 5.26
C VAL A 6 -44.34 2.67 4.51
N PRO A 7 -43.43 3.60 4.85
CA PRO A 7 -42.14 3.65 4.22
C PRO A 7 -41.40 2.32 4.53
N ALA A 8 -40.94 1.65 3.50
CA ALA A 8 -40.06 0.48 3.66
C ALA A 8 -38.85 0.91 4.50
N ILE A 9 -38.66 0.24 5.63
CA ILE A 9 -37.45 0.38 6.42
C ILE A 9 -36.33 -0.17 5.54
N VAL A 10 -35.59 0.72 4.88
CA VAL A 10 -34.33 0.36 4.24
C VAL A 10 -33.40 -0.05 5.38
N SER A 11 -33.23 -1.36 5.56
CA SER A 11 -32.23 -1.89 6.48
C SER A 11 -30.88 -1.34 6.03
N SER A 12 -30.26 -0.53 6.86
CA SER A 12 -28.86 -0.14 6.66
C SER A 12 -28.04 -1.41 6.44
N PRO A 13 -27.13 -1.45 5.45
CA PRO A 13 -26.32 -2.63 5.18
C PRO A 13 -25.62 -3.03 6.49
N SER A 14 -25.74 -4.32 6.85
CA SER A 14 -25.16 -4.81 8.10
C SER A 14 -23.63 -4.60 8.05
N GLU A 15 -23.08 -4.03 9.12
CA GLU A 15 -21.65 -3.81 9.28
C GLU A 15 -20.87 -5.09 8.91
N PRO A 16 -19.86 -5.03 8.03
CA PRO A 16 -19.07 -6.19 7.65
C PRO A 16 -18.42 -6.88 8.86
N ASN A 17 -18.42 -8.20 8.90
CA ASN A 17 -17.88 -8.96 10.03
C ASN A 17 -16.43 -8.62 10.38
N TRP A 18 -15.59 -8.34 9.38
CA TRP A 18 -14.19 -7.95 9.58
C TRP A 18 -14.05 -6.60 10.28
N LEU A 19 -14.96 -5.65 10.04
CA LEU A 19 -14.94 -4.34 10.67
C LEU A 19 -15.25 -4.43 12.18
N ARG A 20 -16.11 -5.38 12.58
CA ARG A 20 -16.40 -5.65 14.01
C ARG A 20 -15.18 -6.09 14.80
N GLY A 21 -14.22 -6.76 14.13
CA GLY A 21 -12.96 -7.20 14.74
C GLY A 21 -11.90 -6.10 14.87
N LEU A 22 -12.10 -4.96 14.20
CA LEU A 22 -11.16 -3.84 14.29
C LEU A 22 -11.40 -3.04 15.57
N GLY A 23 -10.30 -2.54 16.15
CA GLY A 23 -10.34 -1.66 17.31
C GLY A 23 -9.43 -0.45 17.15
N GLY A 24 -9.52 0.46 18.10
CA GLY A 24 -8.62 1.60 18.24
C GLY A 24 -8.62 2.56 17.05
N PRO A 25 -7.48 3.24 16.81
CA PRO A 25 -7.36 4.26 15.75
C PRO A 25 -7.62 3.74 14.35
N LEU A 26 -7.27 2.48 14.06
CA LEU A 26 -7.50 1.88 12.73
C LEU A 26 -9.00 1.80 12.40
N ARG A 27 -9.83 1.38 13.36
CA ARG A 27 -11.27 1.36 13.18
C ARG A 27 -11.81 2.76 12.91
N GLY A 28 -11.42 3.74 13.74
CA GLY A 28 -11.84 5.13 13.57
C GLY A 28 -11.45 5.72 12.21
N PHE A 29 -10.27 5.37 11.70
CA PHE A 29 -9.84 5.78 10.36
C PHE A 29 -10.71 5.17 9.27
N VAL A 30 -10.98 3.86 9.31
CA VAL A 30 -11.83 3.18 8.32
C VAL A 30 -13.24 3.75 8.32
N GLU A 31 -13.83 3.94 9.51
CA GLU A 31 -15.17 4.53 9.66
C GLU A 31 -15.21 5.97 9.11
N TYR A 32 -14.21 6.79 9.44
CA TYR A 32 -14.11 8.16 8.93
C TYR A 32 -14.01 8.20 7.40
N VAL A 33 -13.07 7.45 6.82
CA VAL A 33 -12.86 7.41 5.36
C VAL A 33 -14.11 6.90 4.65
N THR A 34 -14.78 5.89 5.19
CA THR A 34 -16.02 5.34 4.62
C THR A 34 -17.15 6.34 4.68
N ALA A 35 -17.32 7.04 5.80
CA ALA A 35 -18.41 8.00 6.00
C ALA A 35 -18.24 9.30 5.19
N THR A 36 -17.00 9.67 4.86
CA THR A 36 -16.71 10.94 4.15
C THR A 36 -16.43 10.76 2.66
N ALA A 37 -16.26 9.53 2.20
CA ALA A 37 -15.98 9.24 0.79
C ALA A 37 -17.24 9.47 -0.08
N PRO A 38 -17.10 10.11 -1.25
CA PRO A 38 -18.19 10.19 -2.24
C PRO A 38 -18.64 8.81 -2.76
N SER A 39 -17.70 7.85 -2.84
CA SER A 39 -17.95 6.46 -3.19
C SER A 39 -17.22 5.59 -2.14
N PRO A 40 -17.93 5.15 -1.08
CA PRO A 40 -17.34 4.44 0.04
C PRO A 40 -16.69 3.11 -0.35
N GLN A 41 -15.43 2.91 0.04
CA GLN A 41 -14.66 1.69 -0.20
C GLN A 41 -14.02 1.19 1.12
N PRO A 42 -14.78 0.53 2.00
CA PRO A 42 -14.31 0.17 3.34
C PRO A 42 -13.07 -0.72 3.35
N LEU A 43 -12.99 -1.73 2.45
CA LEU A 43 -11.81 -2.60 2.35
C LEU A 43 -10.57 -1.83 1.88
N LEU A 44 -10.73 -0.91 0.93
CA LEU A 44 -9.62 -0.08 0.50
C LEU A 44 -9.19 0.90 1.60
N ALA A 45 -10.15 1.42 2.38
CA ALA A 45 -9.86 2.23 3.56
C ALA A 45 -9.08 1.43 4.62
N LEU A 46 -9.39 0.13 4.78
CA LEU A 46 -8.61 -0.75 5.66
C LEU A 46 -7.16 -0.86 5.19
N GLY A 47 -6.92 -1.13 3.90
CA GLY A 47 -5.56 -1.22 3.34
C GLY A 47 -4.77 0.08 3.49
N ALA A 48 -5.42 1.22 3.21
CA ALA A 48 -4.88 2.56 3.40
C ALA A 48 -4.51 2.81 4.88
N GLY A 49 -5.40 2.47 5.80
CA GLY A 49 -5.17 2.59 7.24
C GLY A 49 -4.04 1.69 7.73
N LEU A 50 -4.03 0.40 7.36
CA LEU A 50 -2.97 -0.54 7.74
C LEU A 50 -1.59 -0.04 7.36
N THR A 51 -1.41 0.43 6.13
CA THR A 51 -0.12 0.92 5.63
C THR A 51 0.28 2.25 6.28
N ALA A 52 -0.67 3.17 6.48
CA ALA A 52 -0.42 4.44 7.14
C ALA A 52 -0.04 4.25 8.62
N PHE A 53 -0.80 3.44 9.38
CA PHE A 53 -0.46 3.13 10.77
C PHE A 53 0.83 2.29 10.86
N GLY A 54 1.08 1.40 9.90
CA GLY A 54 2.36 0.70 9.78
C GLY A 54 3.54 1.66 9.67
N ALA A 55 3.42 2.69 8.87
CA ALA A 55 4.43 3.73 8.73
C ALA A 55 4.52 4.66 9.96
N ILE A 56 3.39 5.00 10.62
CA ILE A 56 3.39 5.77 11.87
C ILE A 56 4.09 4.99 12.99
N ALA A 57 3.79 3.70 13.12
CA ALA A 57 4.46 2.81 14.06
C ALA A 57 5.95 2.65 13.70
N GLY A 58 6.22 2.51 12.43
CA GLY A 58 7.56 2.50 11.85
C GLY A 58 8.46 1.45 12.48
N ARG A 59 9.67 1.87 12.84
CA ARG A 59 10.74 1.03 13.41
C ARG A 59 10.64 0.83 14.94
N ARG A 60 9.56 1.31 15.56
CA ARG A 60 9.42 1.37 17.03
C ARG A 60 8.90 0.06 17.62
N TYR A 61 8.23 -0.75 16.83
CA TYR A 61 7.55 -1.97 17.30
C TYR A 61 8.00 -3.19 16.50
N ALA A 62 8.05 -4.31 17.20
CA ALA A 62 8.27 -5.63 16.63
C ALA A 62 7.34 -6.64 17.29
N GLY A 63 6.89 -7.61 16.53
CA GLY A 63 6.20 -8.77 17.05
C GLY A 63 7.16 -9.78 17.71
N PRO A 64 6.63 -10.86 18.32
CA PRO A 64 7.46 -11.87 18.98
C PRO A 64 8.47 -12.57 18.07
N THR A 65 8.24 -12.57 16.76
CA THR A 65 9.11 -13.17 15.73
C THR A 65 9.88 -12.11 14.94
N ASP A 66 10.11 -10.94 15.53
CA ASP A 66 10.68 -9.76 14.88
C ASP A 66 9.89 -9.23 13.67
N LEU A 67 8.64 -9.67 13.51
CA LEU A 67 7.74 -9.13 12.49
C LEU A 67 7.59 -7.62 12.69
N ARG A 68 7.87 -6.87 11.62
CA ARG A 68 7.82 -5.41 11.62
C ARG A 68 6.52 -4.89 11.02
N THR A 69 6.31 -3.60 11.12
CA THR A 69 5.09 -2.92 10.67
C THR A 69 5.12 -2.49 9.21
N ASN A 70 6.14 -2.86 8.47
CA ASN A 70 6.25 -2.61 7.03
C ASN A 70 5.21 -3.47 6.28
N LEU A 71 4.29 -2.81 5.59
CA LEU A 71 3.18 -3.46 4.89
C LEU A 71 3.05 -2.91 3.47
N TYR A 72 2.80 -3.81 2.53
CA TYR A 72 2.41 -3.48 1.16
C TYR A 72 0.97 -3.90 0.93
N CYS A 73 0.11 -2.96 0.56
CA CYS A 73 -1.27 -3.23 0.24
C CYS A 73 -1.62 -2.73 -1.17
N ILE A 74 -2.41 -3.50 -1.88
CA ILE A 74 -2.97 -3.14 -3.18
C ILE A 74 -4.48 -3.08 -3.05
N GLY A 75 -5.07 -1.93 -3.34
CA GLY A 75 -6.50 -1.74 -3.45
C GLY A 75 -6.94 -1.86 -4.91
N ILE A 76 -7.93 -2.71 -5.17
CA ILE A 76 -8.45 -2.96 -6.52
C ILE A 76 -9.91 -2.48 -6.55
N ALA A 77 -10.20 -1.54 -7.46
CA ALA A 77 -11.56 -1.10 -7.76
C ALA A 77 -11.62 -0.58 -9.21
N ASP A 78 -12.81 -0.57 -9.78
CA ASP A 78 -13.05 -0.05 -11.13
C ASP A 78 -12.67 1.43 -11.27
N SER A 79 -12.52 1.88 -12.51
CA SER A 79 -12.36 3.30 -12.79
C SER A 79 -13.61 4.05 -12.31
N GLY A 80 -13.42 5.09 -11.51
CA GLY A 80 -14.52 5.80 -10.85
C GLY A 80 -15.11 5.12 -9.61
N GLY A 81 -14.63 3.91 -9.24
CA GLY A 81 -15.08 3.14 -8.08
C GLY A 81 -14.61 3.64 -6.72
N GLY A 82 -14.10 4.86 -6.60
CA GLY A 82 -13.78 5.48 -5.31
C GLY A 82 -12.39 5.16 -4.72
N LYS A 83 -11.51 4.49 -5.46
CA LYS A 83 -10.18 4.07 -4.97
C LYS A 83 -9.23 5.22 -4.59
N ASP A 84 -9.43 6.41 -5.16
CA ASP A 84 -8.57 7.58 -4.92
C ASP A 84 -8.75 8.17 -3.52
N TYR A 85 -9.95 8.06 -2.95
CA TYR A 85 -10.24 8.67 -1.67
C TYR A 85 -9.47 8.01 -0.52
N PRO A 86 -9.47 6.66 -0.35
CA PRO A 86 -8.61 5.98 0.62
C PRO A 86 -7.11 6.28 0.42
N LEU A 87 -6.65 6.36 -0.84
CA LEU A 87 -5.26 6.68 -1.17
C LEU A 87 -4.86 8.05 -0.61
N LYS A 88 -5.66 9.08 -0.88
CA LYS A 88 -5.44 10.44 -0.39
C LYS A 88 -5.57 10.52 1.14
N SER A 89 -6.52 9.79 1.71
CA SER A 89 -6.76 9.77 3.15
C SER A 89 -5.58 9.20 3.94
N ALA A 90 -4.89 8.17 3.39
CA ALA A 90 -3.67 7.65 4.00
C ALA A 90 -2.57 8.72 4.09
N ALA A 91 -2.35 9.46 3.01
CA ALA A 91 -1.38 10.56 3.00
C ALA A 91 -1.79 11.70 3.96
N SER A 92 -3.08 12.08 3.96
CA SER A 92 -3.60 13.11 4.85
C SER A 92 -3.43 12.75 6.32
N LEU A 93 -3.66 11.48 6.70
CA LEU A 93 -3.44 11.01 8.07
C LEU A 93 -2.00 11.24 8.52
N ILE A 94 -1.02 10.95 7.67
CA ILE A 94 0.40 11.15 7.97
C ILE A 94 0.72 12.66 8.15
N VAL A 95 0.14 13.51 7.31
CA VAL A 95 0.31 14.97 7.40
C VAL A 95 -0.31 15.51 8.68
N GLU A 96 -1.54 15.15 9.00
CA GLU A 96 -2.26 15.58 10.21
C GLU A 96 -1.59 15.07 11.50
N ALA A 97 -0.92 13.90 11.42
CA ALA A 97 -0.07 13.41 12.51
C ALA A 97 1.25 14.18 12.67
N GLY A 98 1.51 15.20 11.88
CA GLY A 98 2.77 15.98 11.89
C GLY A 98 3.98 15.21 11.36
N MET A 99 3.75 14.11 10.64
CA MET A 99 4.79 13.18 10.18
C MET A 99 5.03 13.25 8.66
N HIS A 100 4.85 14.42 8.03
CA HIS A 100 5.00 14.60 6.59
C HIS A 100 6.33 14.09 6.03
N HIS A 101 7.39 14.06 6.84
CA HIS A 101 8.70 13.52 6.47
C HIS A 101 8.69 12.00 6.20
N VAL A 102 7.64 11.29 6.64
CA VAL A 102 7.44 9.85 6.38
C VAL A 102 6.80 9.60 5.00
N LEU A 103 6.22 10.61 4.37
CA LEU A 103 5.66 10.46 3.03
C LEU A 103 6.76 10.40 1.97
N GLY A 104 6.69 9.37 1.14
CA GLY A 104 7.47 9.26 -0.09
C GLY A 104 6.97 10.23 -1.17
N GLY A 105 7.71 10.34 -2.26
CA GLY A 105 7.29 11.10 -3.44
C GLY A 105 6.07 10.44 -4.13
N ALA A 106 5.39 11.21 -4.99
CA ALA A 106 4.24 10.70 -5.74
C ALA A 106 4.58 9.53 -6.69
N LYS A 107 5.85 9.36 -7.05
CA LYS A 107 6.36 8.27 -7.90
C LYS A 107 7.75 7.85 -7.44
N ILE A 108 8.06 6.59 -7.63
CA ILE A 108 9.42 6.05 -7.48
C ILE A 108 10.06 6.04 -8.87
N ALA A 109 11.10 6.85 -9.06
CA ALA A 109 11.72 7.03 -10.37
C ALA A 109 12.60 5.85 -10.78
N SER A 110 13.27 5.19 -9.84
CA SER A 110 14.18 4.06 -10.09
C SER A 110 14.53 3.33 -8.79
N GLY A 111 15.14 2.15 -8.90
CA GLY A 111 15.65 1.42 -7.76
C GLY A 111 16.65 2.24 -6.90
N PRO A 112 17.68 2.87 -7.50
CA PRO A 112 18.59 3.75 -6.75
C PRO A 112 17.89 4.94 -6.06
N ALA A 113 16.86 5.51 -6.68
CA ALA A 113 16.09 6.59 -6.05
C ALA A 113 15.36 6.10 -4.78
N LEU A 114 14.81 4.88 -4.81
CA LEU A 114 14.17 4.26 -3.64
C LEU A 114 15.19 4.01 -2.52
N ILE A 115 16.37 3.49 -2.83
CA ILE A 115 17.47 3.28 -1.87
C ILE A 115 17.87 4.62 -1.24
N THR A 116 18.09 5.66 -2.05
CA THR A 116 18.45 7.00 -1.56
C THR A 116 17.38 7.57 -0.64
N SER A 117 16.11 7.39 -0.96
CA SER A 117 15.00 7.84 -0.13
C SER A 117 15.00 7.15 1.23
N LEU A 118 15.13 5.81 1.26
CA LEU A 118 15.18 5.03 2.50
C LEU A 118 16.47 5.26 3.31
N LYS A 119 17.59 5.55 2.66
CA LYS A 119 18.81 5.94 3.37
C LYS A 119 18.62 7.26 4.12
N LYS A 120 17.97 8.23 3.47
CA LYS A 120 17.67 9.54 4.07
C LYS A 120 16.60 9.44 5.16
N GLN A 121 15.57 8.67 4.92
CA GLN A 121 14.42 8.46 5.79
C GLN A 121 14.08 6.96 5.82
N PRO A 122 14.61 6.17 6.79
CA PRO A 122 14.43 4.72 6.82
C PRO A 122 13.00 4.22 7.04
N ASN A 123 12.06 5.12 7.31
CA ASN A 123 10.64 4.83 7.48
C ASN A 123 9.83 5.68 6.51
N ILE A 124 9.29 5.08 5.45
CA ILE A 124 8.58 5.79 4.38
C ILE A 124 7.28 5.07 4.02
N LEU A 125 6.21 5.87 3.79
CA LEU A 125 4.97 5.45 3.14
C LEU A 125 4.93 6.01 1.72
N TYR A 126 4.79 5.13 0.74
CA TYR A 126 4.39 5.52 -0.62
C TYR A 126 2.90 5.26 -0.83
N THR A 127 2.19 6.27 -1.35
CA THR A 127 0.84 6.14 -1.88
C THR A 127 0.91 6.22 -3.40
N ILE A 128 0.60 5.12 -4.10
CA ILE A 128 0.84 4.99 -5.54
C ILE A 128 -0.48 4.81 -6.26
N ASP A 129 -0.87 5.81 -7.03
CA ASP A 129 -1.93 5.65 -8.01
C ASP A 129 -1.41 4.85 -9.22
N GLU A 130 -2.25 3.98 -9.78
CA GLU A 130 -1.91 3.14 -10.93
C GLU A 130 -0.69 2.21 -10.69
N ILE A 131 -0.63 1.54 -9.53
CA ILE A 131 0.44 0.57 -9.22
C ILE A 131 0.49 -0.59 -10.23
N GLY A 132 -0.58 -0.83 -10.96
CA GLY A 132 -0.65 -1.86 -12.01
C GLY A 132 0.47 -1.76 -13.04
N PHE A 133 1.01 -0.55 -13.27
CA PHE A 133 2.18 -0.37 -14.13
C PHE A 133 3.42 -1.10 -13.60
N LEU A 134 3.71 -1.00 -12.31
CA LEU A 134 4.82 -1.72 -11.67
C LEU A 134 4.58 -3.24 -11.70
N LEU A 135 3.35 -3.68 -11.43
CA LEU A 135 2.98 -5.09 -11.45
C LEU A 135 3.12 -5.70 -12.85
N SER A 136 2.65 -4.99 -13.87
CA SER A 136 2.77 -5.43 -15.27
C SER A 136 4.22 -5.54 -15.71
N ALA A 137 5.08 -4.66 -15.24
CA ALA A 137 6.50 -4.72 -15.52
C ALA A 137 7.16 -5.92 -14.82
N ALA A 138 6.85 -6.16 -13.54
CA ALA A 138 7.33 -7.34 -12.82
C ALA A 138 6.90 -8.64 -13.51
N ALA A 139 5.66 -8.68 -14.02
CA ALA A 139 5.12 -9.81 -14.76
C ALA A 139 5.84 -10.11 -16.08
N ASN A 140 6.49 -9.14 -16.69
CA ASN A 140 7.17 -9.30 -17.99
C ASN A 140 8.63 -8.86 -17.95
N ARG A 141 9.41 -9.48 -17.05
CA ARG A 141 10.81 -9.11 -16.74
C ARG A 141 11.70 -8.99 -18.00
N LEU A 142 11.50 -9.84 -19.00
CA LEU A 142 12.32 -9.82 -20.22
C LEU A 142 12.10 -8.60 -21.12
N ARG A 143 10.93 -7.97 -21.02
CA ARG A 143 10.56 -6.81 -21.87
C ARG A 143 10.45 -5.51 -21.09
N SER A 144 10.55 -5.59 -19.77
CA SER A 144 10.35 -4.43 -18.92
C SER A 144 11.62 -3.61 -18.76
N PRO A 145 11.50 -2.29 -18.65
CA PRO A 145 12.64 -1.42 -18.38
C PRO A 145 13.34 -1.81 -17.07
N LYS A 146 14.67 -1.85 -17.11
CA LYS A 146 15.50 -2.28 -15.98
C LYS A 146 15.22 -1.47 -14.70
N TYR A 147 15.01 -0.16 -14.82
CA TYR A 147 14.77 0.72 -13.67
C TYR A 147 13.49 0.37 -12.88
N ILE A 148 12.46 -0.18 -13.58
CA ILE A 148 11.21 -0.63 -12.94
C ILE A 148 11.44 -1.94 -12.21
N LEU A 149 12.16 -2.88 -12.84
CA LEU A 149 12.50 -4.15 -12.21
C LEU A 149 13.32 -3.94 -10.93
N GLU A 150 14.27 -3.02 -10.96
CA GLU A 150 15.06 -2.63 -9.80
C GLU A 150 14.21 -2.07 -8.66
N ILE A 151 13.10 -1.36 -8.96
CA ILE A 151 12.15 -0.91 -7.93
C ILE A 151 11.53 -2.12 -7.22
N MET A 152 11.00 -3.08 -7.98
CA MET A 152 10.32 -4.26 -7.44
C MET A 152 11.29 -5.17 -6.67
N ASP A 153 12.51 -5.36 -7.20
CA ASP A 153 13.53 -6.15 -6.54
C ASP A 153 13.92 -5.51 -5.19
N ASN A 154 14.14 -4.19 -5.16
CA ASN A 154 14.45 -3.46 -3.93
C ASN A 154 13.28 -3.48 -2.93
N MET A 155 12.02 -3.36 -3.38
CA MET A 155 10.86 -3.49 -2.50
C MET A 155 10.82 -4.86 -1.84
N THR A 156 11.08 -5.92 -2.59
CA THR A 156 11.12 -7.31 -2.08
C THR A 156 12.23 -7.48 -1.04
N GLU A 157 13.39 -6.90 -1.29
CA GLU A 157 14.54 -6.95 -0.37
C GLU A 157 14.28 -6.13 0.91
N PHE A 158 13.78 -4.91 0.80
CA PHE A 158 13.44 -4.08 1.96
C PHE A 158 12.35 -4.70 2.83
N TYR A 159 11.38 -5.39 2.23
CA TYR A 159 10.39 -6.13 3.00
C TYR A 159 11.05 -7.19 3.89
N SER A 160 11.99 -7.94 3.34
CA SER A 160 12.67 -9.04 4.03
C SER A 160 13.74 -8.57 5.02
N MET A 161 14.31 -7.37 4.83
CA MET A 161 15.37 -6.81 5.67
C MET A 161 14.85 -5.83 6.74
N SER A 162 13.54 -5.76 6.95
CA SER A 162 12.91 -4.79 7.87
C SER A 162 13.30 -5.00 9.35
N ASP A 163 13.67 -6.20 9.73
CA ASP A 163 14.16 -6.57 11.08
C ASP A 163 15.68 -6.45 11.24
N SER A 164 16.41 -6.28 10.13
CA SER A 164 17.87 -6.34 10.07
C SER A 164 18.48 -5.16 9.31
N LYS A 165 19.45 -5.41 8.47
CA LYS A 165 20.16 -4.39 7.68
C LYS A 165 20.08 -4.71 6.20
N TYR A 166 19.67 -3.73 5.41
CA TYR A 166 19.94 -3.74 3.99
C TYR A 166 21.41 -3.35 3.78
N LEU A 167 22.18 -4.23 3.17
CA LEU A 167 23.65 -4.04 3.03
C LEU A 167 24.05 -3.32 1.76
N GLY A 168 23.12 -3.08 0.84
CA GLY A 168 23.37 -2.42 -0.43
C GLY A 168 24.12 -3.29 -1.43
N THR A 169 24.52 -2.69 -2.54
CA THR A 169 25.25 -3.35 -3.62
C THR A 169 26.74 -3.02 -3.55
N ASP A 170 27.59 -4.02 -3.75
CA ASP A 170 29.02 -3.79 -3.93
C ASP A 170 29.32 -3.34 -5.35
N TYR A 171 30.01 -2.23 -5.47
CA TYR A 171 30.53 -1.72 -6.74
C TYR A 171 32.03 -2.00 -6.83
N ALA A 172 32.58 -2.12 -8.04
CA ALA A 172 34.01 -2.33 -8.25
C ALA A 172 34.84 -1.14 -7.71
N ASP A 173 34.29 0.04 -7.78
CA ASP A 173 34.87 1.27 -7.20
C ASP A 173 34.09 1.64 -5.93
N GLN A 174 34.54 1.12 -4.80
CA GLN A 174 33.91 1.37 -3.49
C GLN A 174 34.30 2.72 -2.89
N GLU A 175 35.36 3.36 -3.37
CA GLU A 175 35.79 4.68 -2.90
C GLU A 175 34.82 5.76 -3.45
N GLU A 176 34.49 5.71 -4.75
CA GLU A 176 33.55 6.63 -5.37
C GLU A 176 32.08 6.26 -5.10
N ARG A 177 31.80 4.98 -4.94
CA ARG A 177 30.44 4.44 -4.72
C ARG A 177 30.40 3.51 -3.51
N PRO A 178 30.43 4.09 -2.30
CA PRO A 178 30.38 3.31 -1.09
C PRO A 178 29.02 2.58 -0.96
N ARG A 179 29.05 1.46 -0.29
CA ARG A 179 27.86 0.65 -0.03
C ARG A 179 26.78 1.44 0.73
N GLU A 180 25.55 1.36 0.27
CA GLU A 180 24.40 2.05 0.88
C GLU A 180 23.75 1.17 1.95
N VAL A 181 24.25 1.21 3.18
CA VAL A 181 23.70 0.44 4.31
C VAL A 181 22.51 1.18 4.92
N ILE A 182 21.40 0.47 5.14
CA ILE A 182 20.18 0.99 5.77
C ILE A 182 19.79 0.07 6.92
N GLU A 183 19.75 0.62 8.12
CA GLU A 183 19.34 -0.08 9.34
C GLU A 183 17.81 -0.20 9.39
N GLN A 184 17.29 -1.42 9.49
CA GLN A 184 15.87 -1.70 9.66
C GLN A 184 14.97 -0.87 8.74
N PRO A 185 15.10 -1.01 7.41
CA PRO A 185 14.26 -0.26 6.48
C PRO A 185 12.79 -0.58 6.70
N CYS A 186 11.97 0.45 6.91
CA CYS A 186 10.52 0.32 7.07
C CYS A 186 9.83 0.99 5.88
N LEU A 187 9.68 0.25 4.81
CA LEU A 187 8.94 0.68 3.63
C LEU A 187 7.49 0.21 3.76
N CYS A 188 6.56 1.16 3.76
CA CYS A 188 5.13 0.90 3.63
C CYS A 188 4.64 1.40 2.28
N MET A 189 3.67 0.71 1.70
CA MET A 189 3.10 1.08 0.42
C MET A 189 1.60 0.79 0.37
N PHE A 190 0.82 1.78 -0.04
CA PHE A 190 -0.55 1.61 -0.47
C PHE A 190 -0.66 1.98 -1.94
N GLY A 191 -0.93 1.01 -2.79
CA GLY A 191 -1.13 1.21 -4.21
C GLY A 191 -2.55 0.89 -4.62
N VAL A 192 -3.08 1.57 -5.64
CA VAL A 192 -4.39 1.27 -6.20
C VAL A 192 -4.29 0.98 -7.69
N THR A 193 -5.19 0.14 -8.19
CA THR A 193 -5.28 -0.22 -9.60
C THR A 193 -6.68 -0.67 -9.97
N THR A 194 -6.91 -0.93 -11.26
CA THR A 194 -8.17 -1.52 -11.74
C THR A 194 -8.07 -3.04 -11.87
N PRO A 195 -9.22 -3.78 -11.79
CA PRO A 195 -9.22 -5.23 -11.91
C PRO A 195 -8.55 -5.72 -13.20
N ASN A 196 -8.89 -5.11 -14.33
CA ASN A 196 -8.33 -5.51 -15.62
C ASN A 196 -6.81 -5.44 -15.66
N VAL A 197 -6.21 -4.35 -15.14
CA VAL A 197 -4.76 -4.17 -15.11
C VAL A 197 -4.13 -5.15 -14.14
N PHE A 198 -4.71 -5.34 -12.95
CA PHE A 198 -4.21 -6.29 -11.96
C PHE A 198 -4.21 -7.71 -12.50
N TRP A 199 -5.36 -8.22 -12.93
CA TRP A 199 -5.50 -9.61 -13.37
C TRP A 199 -4.69 -9.91 -14.65
N SER A 200 -4.58 -8.95 -15.59
CA SER A 200 -3.73 -9.12 -16.76
C SER A 200 -2.25 -9.18 -16.40
N SER A 201 -1.82 -8.48 -15.36
CA SER A 201 -0.44 -8.57 -14.89
C SER A 201 -0.09 -9.94 -14.30
N LEU A 202 -1.07 -10.66 -13.75
CA LEU A 202 -0.86 -12.01 -13.20
C LEU A 202 -0.83 -13.10 -14.28
N SER A 203 -1.50 -12.91 -15.41
CA SER A 203 -1.64 -13.92 -16.45
C SER A 203 -0.34 -14.27 -17.21
N SER A 204 0.71 -13.50 -17.03
CA SER A 204 2.00 -13.67 -17.72
C SER A 204 3.00 -14.58 -17.00
N GLY A 205 2.59 -15.37 -16.02
CA GLY A 205 3.40 -16.47 -15.47
C GLY A 205 4.43 -16.10 -14.40
N ASN A 206 4.47 -14.85 -13.92
CA ASN A 206 5.48 -14.38 -12.97
C ASN A 206 4.99 -14.26 -11.53
N VAL A 207 4.04 -15.08 -11.11
CA VAL A 207 3.67 -15.21 -9.69
C VAL A 207 4.84 -15.78 -8.84
N GLY A 208 5.89 -16.26 -9.51
CA GLY A 208 7.00 -16.98 -8.89
C GLY A 208 8.13 -16.12 -8.31
N ASP A 209 8.19 -14.81 -8.53
CA ASP A 209 9.30 -13.97 -8.03
C ASP A 209 9.16 -13.55 -6.54
N GLY A 210 8.05 -13.93 -5.90
CA GLY A 210 7.81 -13.68 -4.48
C GLY A 210 7.38 -12.24 -4.13
N SER A 211 7.32 -11.31 -5.08
CA SER A 211 6.92 -9.93 -4.81
C SER A 211 5.45 -9.83 -4.40
N LEU A 212 4.56 -10.54 -5.12
CA LEU A 212 3.13 -10.59 -4.79
C LEU A 212 2.84 -11.29 -3.46
N ALA A 213 3.64 -12.29 -3.08
CA ALA A 213 3.48 -12.98 -1.81
C ALA A 213 3.70 -12.06 -0.58
N ARG A 214 4.27 -10.88 -0.78
CA ARG A 214 4.50 -9.86 0.24
C ARG A 214 3.44 -8.74 0.25
N MET A 215 2.41 -8.87 -0.58
CA MET A 215 1.37 -7.85 -0.75
C MET A 215 0.03 -8.34 -0.25
N ILE A 216 -0.67 -7.52 0.52
CA ILE A 216 -2.06 -7.71 0.88
C ILE A 216 -2.89 -7.15 -0.27
N ILE A 217 -3.75 -7.99 -0.86
CA ILE A 217 -4.58 -7.61 -1.99
C ILE A 217 -6.02 -7.49 -1.49
N LEU A 218 -6.61 -6.32 -1.69
CA LEU A 218 -7.95 -5.98 -1.26
C LEU A 218 -8.76 -5.50 -2.47
N GLU A 219 -9.72 -6.30 -2.89
CA GLU A 219 -10.61 -5.97 -4.00
C GLU A 219 -11.93 -5.40 -3.48
N SER A 220 -12.43 -4.35 -4.12
CA SER A 220 -13.72 -3.75 -3.79
C SER A 220 -14.84 -4.77 -3.95
N GLU A 221 -15.68 -4.87 -2.93
CA GLU A 221 -16.90 -5.72 -2.97
C GLU A 221 -18.02 -5.07 -3.79
N ASN A 222 -18.05 -3.74 -3.83
CA ASN A 222 -18.99 -2.95 -4.62
C ASN A 222 -18.31 -1.70 -5.17
N ASN A 223 -18.10 -1.65 -6.47
CA ASN A 223 -17.42 -0.54 -7.13
C ASN A 223 -18.28 0.75 -7.22
N TYR A 224 -19.57 0.63 -7.06
CA TYR A 224 -20.52 1.75 -7.19
C TYR A 224 -21.54 1.70 -6.05
N PRO A 225 -21.08 1.89 -4.79
CA PRO A 225 -21.97 1.93 -3.65
C PRO A 225 -22.91 3.13 -3.74
N ASP A 226 -24.20 2.90 -3.43
CA ASP A 226 -25.26 3.93 -3.39
C ASP A 226 -25.05 4.91 -2.22
#